data_56f9db4fa6076e0c4ce81bab6011b1c8
#
_entry.id   56f9db4fa6076e0c4ce81bab6011b1c8
#
_cell.length_a   1.000
_cell.length_b   1.000
_cell.length_c   1.000
_cell.angle_alpha   90.00
_cell.angle_beta   90.00
_cell.angle_gamma   90.00
#
_symmetry.space_group_name_H-M   'P 1'
#
loop_
_entity.id
_entity.type
_entity.pdbx_description
1 polymer ?
#
loop_
_entity_poly.entity_id
_entity_poly.type
_entity_poly.pdbx_seq_one_letter_code
_entity_poly.pdbx_strand_id
1 'polypeptide(L)'
;MMDETHSTTLAEHAPQRRLVLVTGPSGAGRSSALNVLEDAGFEAIDNLPLRLMPALLDGPEYDRPMALGIDARNRDFSTDAVLDLIGQLAARPALAVEVLYLDCDTDVLLRRFSETRRRHPLAPAASPAEGIDREQSLLRPLRQRADVLIDTSGLNIHELRAEVEHWFAPEGKHHLSISVQSFSYKRGLPRSVDMVFDCRFLRNPYWDDSLRSLNGTDPKVAAYVSADPRFAAFADQVMELGALILPASQQEGKSHISIAFGCTGGQHRSVTMAEDHALRLAQQGWQVSIRHRELDGLDRKETKP
;
A
#
# COMPACT_ATOMS: atom_id res chain seq x y z
N MET A 1 -33.17 -51.45 -7.58
CA MET A 1 -32.75 -50.23 -8.28
C MET A 1 -32.48 -49.22 -7.18
N MET A 2 -31.23 -49.21 -6.71
CA MET A 2 -30.84 -48.41 -5.55
C MET A 2 -30.31 -47.08 -6.05
N ASP A 3 -30.89 -46.00 -5.52
CA ASP A 3 -30.59 -44.63 -5.81
C ASP A 3 -29.41 -44.19 -4.89
N GLU A 4 -28.23 -44.06 -5.46
CA GLU A 4 -27.05 -43.56 -4.75
C GLU A 4 -27.07 -42.03 -4.83
N THR A 5 -27.59 -41.40 -3.80
CA THR A 5 -27.46 -39.97 -3.56
C THR A 5 -25.99 -39.64 -3.19
N HIS A 6 -25.26 -39.08 -4.15
CA HIS A 6 -23.94 -38.48 -3.93
C HIS A 6 -24.10 -37.20 -3.08
N SER A 7 -23.88 -37.38 -1.78
CA SER A 7 -23.71 -36.23 -0.88
C SER A 7 -22.33 -35.63 -1.11
N THR A 8 -22.24 -34.57 -1.89
CA THR A 8 -21.03 -33.75 -2.02
C THR A 8 -20.90 -32.91 -0.75
N THR A 9 -20.14 -33.43 0.19
CA THR A 9 -19.76 -32.68 1.40
C THR A 9 -18.85 -31.50 0.97
N LEU A 10 -19.40 -30.28 1.03
CA LEU A 10 -18.60 -29.06 0.98
C LEU A 10 -17.65 -29.09 2.17
N ALA A 11 -16.39 -29.27 1.93
CA ALA A 11 -15.35 -29.14 2.95
C ALA A 11 -15.42 -27.70 3.49
N GLU A 12 -15.94 -27.57 4.72
CA GLU A 12 -15.84 -26.33 5.49
C GLU A 12 -14.35 -26.01 5.62
N HIS A 13 -13.90 -24.92 4.99
CA HIS A 13 -12.53 -24.43 5.15
C HIS A 13 -12.38 -24.01 6.62
N ALA A 14 -11.55 -24.74 7.35
CA ALA A 14 -11.13 -24.32 8.69
C ALA A 14 -10.59 -22.88 8.61
N PRO A 15 -10.88 -22.02 9.59
CA PRO A 15 -10.41 -20.64 9.59
C PRO A 15 -8.88 -20.61 9.47
N GLN A 16 -8.40 -20.01 8.39
CA GLN A 16 -6.96 -19.86 8.17
C GLN A 16 -6.39 -18.86 9.17
N ARG A 17 -5.27 -19.21 9.81
CA ARG A 17 -4.53 -18.27 10.66
C ARG A 17 -3.88 -17.22 9.80
N ARG A 18 -4.10 -15.95 10.13
CA ARG A 18 -3.55 -14.81 9.41
C ARG A 18 -2.11 -14.55 9.82
N LEU A 19 -1.21 -14.46 8.86
CA LEU A 19 0.22 -14.16 9.06
C LEU A 19 0.62 -12.99 8.17
N VAL A 20 1.06 -11.89 8.78
CA VAL A 20 1.56 -10.70 8.08
C VAL A 20 3.08 -10.65 8.22
N LEU A 21 3.78 -10.70 7.08
CA LEU A 21 5.24 -10.50 7.02
C LEU A 21 5.51 -9.02 6.70
N VAL A 22 6.08 -8.30 7.66
CA VAL A 22 6.32 -6.85 7.55
C VAL A 22 7.77 -6.61 7.18
N THR A 23 8.02 -5.98 6.04
CA THR A 23 9.38 -5.66 5.57
C THR A 23 9.44 -4.28 4.90
N GLY A 24 10.65 -3.83 4.54
CA GLY A 24 10.90 -2.54 3.91
C GLY A 24 12.25 -1.98 4.34
N PRO A 25 12.75 -0.93 3.68
CA PRO A 25 14.03 -0.33 4.01
C PRO A 25 14.06 0.25 5.43
N SER A 26 15.24 0.23 6.02
CA SER A 26 15.50 0.80 7.34
C SER A 26 15.08 2.27 7.37
N GLY A 27 14.24 2.64 8.34
CA GLY A 27 13.67 4.00 8.44
C GLY A 27 12.33 4.18 7.72
N ALA A 28 11.80 3.17 7.01
CA ALA A 28 10.47 3.24 6.38
C ALA A 28 9.29 3.09 7.37
N GLY A 29 9.55 2.78 8.65
CA GLY A 29 8.49 2.73 9.68
C GLY A 29 8.05 1.33 10.08
N ARG A 30 8.82 0.26 9.76
CA ARG A 30 8.48 -1.13 10.08
C ARG A 30 8.10 -1.36 11.55
N SER A 31 8.92 -0.89 12.50
CA SER A 31 8.61 -1.07 13.92
C SER A 31 7.32 -0.35 14.33
N SER A 32 7.02 0.81 13.72
CA SER A 32 5.75 1.51 13.95
C SER A 32 4.57 0.70 13.43
N ALA A 33 4.69 0.10 12.24
CA ALA A 33 3.65 -0.76 11.68
C ALA A 33 3.42 -2.02 12.53
N LEU A 34 4.49 -2.65 13.04
CA LEU A 34 4.38 -3.80 13.95
C LEU A 34 3.66 -3.44 15.24
N ASN A 35 3.97 -2.29 15.84
CA ASN A 35 3.25 -1.82 17.04
C ASN A 35 1.77 -1.59 16.76
N VAL A 36 1.42 -1.08 15.58
CA VAL A 36 0.01 -0.89 15.19
C VAL A 36 -0.70 -2.24 15.02
N LEU A 37 -0.05 -3.23 14.41
CA LEU A 37 -0.57 -4.58 14.29
C LEU A 37 -0.75 -5.25 15.66
N GLU A 38 0.19 -5.02 16.60
CA GLU A 38 0.08 -5.49 17.99
C GLU A 38 -1.15 -4.87 18.68
N ASP A 39 -1.34 -3.56 18.57
CA ASP A 39 -2.53 -2.86 19.08
C ASP A 39 -3.83 -3.37 18.42
N ALA A 40 -3.76 -3.82 17.17
CA ALA A 40 -4.88 -4.45 16.44
C ALA A 40 -5.11 -5.94 16.82
N GLY A 41 -4.35 -6.47 17.78
CA GLY A 41 -4.53 -7.83 18.33
C GLY A 41 -3.66 -8.91 17.68
N PHE A 42 -2.72 -8.55 16.79
CA PHE A 42 -1.73 -9.49 16.28
C PHE A 42 -0.67 -9.78 17.33
N GLU A 43 -0.12 -11.00 17.32
CA GLU A 43 1.14 -11.28 17.99
C GLU A 43 2.28 -10.76 17.12
N ALA A 44 2.92 -9.66 17.54
CA ALA A 44 3.96 -9.01 16.77
C ALA A 44 5.35 -9.41 17.25
N ILE A 45 6.19 -9.92 16.33
CA ILE A 45 7.58 -10.29 16.60
C ILE A 45 8.48 -9.58 15.59
N ASP A 46 9.36 -8.70 16.04
CA ASP A 46 10.35 -8.04 15.19
C ASP A 46 11.66 -8.83 15.13
N ASN A 47 12.25 -8.87 13.95
CA ASN A 47 13.61 -9.38 13.70
C ASN A 47 13.87 -10.83 14.15
N LEU A 48 12.87 -11.71 14.01
CA LEU A 48 13.05 -13.14 14.22
C LEU A 48 13.98 -13.72 13.15
N PRO A 49 15.01 -14.52 13.51
CA PRO A 49 15.83 -15.24 12.52
C PRO A 49 14.97 -16.10 11.59
N LEU A 50 15.22 -16.02 10.28
CA LEU A 50 14.37 -16.69 9.27
C LEU A 50 14.25 -18.20 9.54
N ARG A 51 15.34 -18.85 9.95
CA ARG A 51 15.36 -20.29 10.29
C ARG A 51 14.46 -20.69 11.46
N LEU A 52 14.06 -19.74 12.32
CA LEU A 52 13.20 -20.01 13.46
C LEU A 52 11.71 -19.82 13.13
N MET A 53 11.37 -19.16 12.02
CA MET A 53 9.97 -18.92 11.63
C MET A 53 9.16 -20.21 11.45
N PRO A 54 9.66 -21.27 10.76
CA PRO A 54 8.93 -22.52 10.65
C PRO A 54 8.65 -23.15 12.02
N ALA A 55 9.63 -23.18 12.92
CA ALA A 55 9.48 -23.75 14.25
C ALA A 55 8.48 -22.95 15.13
N LEU A 56 8.45 -21.63 14.98
CA LEU A 56 7.45 -20.79 15.64
C LEU A 56 6.02 -21.14 15.17
N LEU A 57 5.85 -21.32 13.88
CA LEU A 57 4.55 -21.59 13.25
C LEU A 57 4.08 -23.05 13.44
N ASP A 58 5.02 -23.98 13.70
CA ASP A 58 4.74 -25.39 14.01
C ASP A 58 4.50 -25.62 15.54
N GLY A 59 4.63 -24.56 16.34
CA GLY A 59 4.37 -24.56 17.78
C GLY A 59 2.89 -24.77 18.13
N PRO A 60 2.54 -24.67 19.44
CA PRO A 60 1.15 -24.78 19.88
C PRO A 60 0.24 -23.82 19.10
N GLU A 61 -0.99 -24.25 18.82
CA GLU A 61 -1.96 -23.40 18.13
C GLU A 61 -2.23 -22.14 18.96
N TYR A 62 -1.95 -21.00 18.34
CA TYR A 62 -2.33 -19.69 18.87
C TYR A 62 -3.56 -19.20 18.11
N ASP A 63 -4.57 -18.76 18.85
CA ASP A 63 -5.83 -18.23 18.28
C ASP A 63 -5.68 -16.82 17.70
N ARG A 64 -4.49 -16.22 17.79
CA ARG A 64 -4.26 -14.85 17.34
C ARG A 64 -3.57 -14.80 15.99
N PRO A 65 -3.88 -13.80 15.16
CA PRO A 65 -3.10 -13.52 13.96
C PRO A 65 -1.67 -13.11 14.35
N MET A 66 -0.70 -13.35 13.47
CA MET A 66 0.71 -13.03 13.70
C MET A 66 1.21 -11.95 12.75
N ALA A 67 2.14 -11.09 13.24
CA ALA A 67 2.88 -10.12 12.45
C ALA A 67 4.38 -10.30 12.68
N LEU A 68 5.14 -10.67 11.65
CA LEU A 68 6.57 -10.96 11.74
C LEU A 68 7.37 -9.92 10.96
N GLY A 69 8.21 -9.15 11.66
CA GLY A 69 9.14 -8.20 11.07
C GLY A 69 10.35 -8.89 10.46
N ILE A 70 10.56 -8.69 9.15
CA ILE A 70 11.73 -9.17 8.41
C ILE A 70 12.67 -7.99 8.14
N ASP A 71 13.92 -8.13 8.58
CA ASP A 71 14.93 -7.08 8.51
C ASP A 71 16.18 -7.59 7.76
N ALA A 72 16.68 -6.78 6.84
CA ALA A 72 17.94 -7.05 6.13
C ALA A 72 19.16 -7.20 7.08
N ARG A 73 19.04 -6.78 8.35
CA ARG A 73 20.07 -7.00 9.39
C ARG A 73 20.10 -8.42 9.95
N ASN A 74 19.08 -9.21 9.68
CA ASN A 74 19.02 -10.58 10.16
C ASN A 74 20.21 -11.39 9.61
N ARG A 75 20.85 -12.20 10.45
CA ARG A 75 22.04 -12.99 10.06
C ARG A 75 21.78 -13.92 8.89
N ASP A 76 20.56 -14.44 8.81
CA ASP A 76 20.18 -15.43 7.83
C ASP A 76 19.45 -14.77 6.64
N PHE A 77 19.49 -13.43 6.54
CA PHE A 77 18.79 -12.69 5.50
C PHE A 77 19.50 -12.86 4.15
N SER A 78 18.76 -13.40 3.22
CA SER A 78 18.96 -13.18 1.79
C SER A 78 17.59 -13.03 1.14
N THR A 79 17.50 -12.29 0.06
CA THR A 79 16.24 -12.07 -0.66
C THR A 79 15.62 -13.40 -1.09
N ASP A 80 16.44 -14.32 -1.61
CA ASP A 80 16.00 -15.65 -2.05
C ASP A 80 15.45 -16.48 -0.88
N ALA A 81 16.15 -16.47 0.28
CA ALA A 81 15.68 -17.20 1.46
C ALA A 81 14.32 -16.66 1.98
N VAL A 82 14.09 -15.36 1.88
CA VAL A 82 12.79 -14.76 2.26
C VAL A 82 11.70 -15.14 1.25
N LEU A 83 11.99 -15.09 -0.05
CA LEU A 83 11.03 -15.49 -1.09
C LEU A 83 10.68 -16.98 -0.99
N ASP A 84 11.67 -17.84 -0.77
CA ASP A 84 11.46 -19.26 -0.54
C ASP A 84 10.60 -19.52 0.69
N LEU A 85 10.86 -18.80 1.78
CA LEU A 85 10.06 -18.87 3.00
C LEU A 85 8.61 -18.44 2.75
N ILE A 86 8.40 -17.33 2.05
CA ILE A 86 7.05 -16.88 1.67
C ILE A 86 6.33 -17.96 0.86
N GLY A 87 7.00 -18.56 -0.12
CA GLY A 87 6.45 -19.65 -0.93
C GLY A 87 6.07 -20.89 -0.09
N GLN A 88 6.94 -21.29 0.84
CA GLN A 88 6.68 -22.41 1.74
C GLN A 88 5.50 -22.12 2.69
N LEU A 89 5.40 -20.91 3.21
CA LEU A 89 4.32 -20.52 4.12
C LEU A 89 2.99 -20.40 3.38
N ALA A 90 2.98 -19.81 2.19
CA ALA A 90 1.79 -19.69 1.35
C ALA A 90 1.25 -21.06 0.88
N ALA A 91 2.10 -22.07 0.80
CA ALA A 91 1.70 -23.45 0.48
C ALA A 91 1.00 -24.18 1.64
N ARG A 92 0.96 -23.62 2.84
CA ARG A 92 0.30 -24.20 4.02
C ARG A 92 -1.18 -23.85 4.02
N PRO A 93 -2.12 -24.82 3.88
CA PRO A 93 -3.56 -24.52 3.79
C PRO A 93 -4.13 -23.84 5.05
N ALA A 94 -3.48 -24.03 6.20
CA ALA A 94 -3.90 -23.44 7.48
C ALA A 94 -3.46 -21.97 7.66
N LEU A 95 -2.67 -21.41 6.75
CA LEU A 95 -2.14 -20.04 6.86
C LEU A 95 -2.64 -19.15 5.71
N ALA A 96 -3.12 -17.97 6.06
CA ALA A 96 -3.31 -16.87 5.12
C ALA A 96 -2.11 -15.92 5.28
N VAL A 97 -1.17 -15.97 4.33
CA VAL A 97 0.09 -15.22 4.38
C VAL A 97 -0.02 -13.97 3.54
N GLU A 98 0.26 -12.82 4.14
CA GLU A 98 0.28 -11.51 3.49
C GLU A 98 1.64 -10.84 3.70
N VAL A 99 2.17 -10.21 2.69
CA VAL A 99 3.43 -9.45 2.75
C VAL A 99 3.13 -7.96 2.73
N LEU A 100 3.36 -7.29 3.86
CA LEU A 100 3.31 -5.83 3.97
C LEU A 100 4.70 -5.26 3.70
N TYR A 101 4.82 -4.48 2.62
CA TYR A 101 6.03 -3.76 2.29
C TYR A 101 5.85 -2.26 2.57
N LEU A 102 6.69 -1.71 3.44
CA LEU A 102 6.76 -0.28 3.70
C LEU A 102 7.80 0.34 2.77
N ASP A 103 7.36 1.12 1.80
CA ASP A 103 8.24 1.86 0.89
C ASP A 103 8.52 3.26 1.42
N CYS A 104 9.64 3.84 0.98
CA CYS A 104 9.97 5.22 1.31
C CYS A 104 10.99 5.79 0.33
N ASP A 105 10.81 7.07 -0.03
CA ASP A 105 11.77 7.79 -0.88
C ASP A 105 13.14 7.89 -0.22
N THR A 106 14.19 7.74 -1.03
CA THR A 106 15.60 7.83 -0.59
C THR A 106 15.90 9.14 0.15
N ASP A 107 15.40 10.27 -0.37
CA ASP A 107 15.63 11.59 0.27
C ASP A 107 14.96 11.69 1.65
N VAL A 108 13.79 11.05 1.80
CA VAL A 108 13.09 10.99 3.08
C VAL A 108 13.82 10.08 4.06
N LEU A 109 14.30 8.92 3.60
CA LEU A 109 15.12 8.02 4.41
C LEU A 109 16.40 8.71 4.88
N LEU A 110 17.12 9.40 3.98
CA LEU A 110 18.31 10.17 4.33
C LEU A 110 18.03 11.20 5.42
N ARG A 111 16.93 11.94 5.31
CA ARG A 111 16.51 12.89 6.34
C ARG A 111 16.22 12.20 7.67
N ARG A 112 15.47 11.10 7.69
CA ARG A 112 15.14 10.32 8.89
C ARG A 112 16.40 9.76 9.57
N PHE A 113 17.37 9.28 8.78
CA PHE A 113 18.67 8.84 9.31
C PHE A 113 19.47 10.00 9.92
N SER A 114 19.48 11.18 9.28
CA SER A 114 20.17 12.35 9.81
C SER A 114 19.59 12.84 11.14
N GLU A 115 18.27 12.84 11.27
CA GLU A 115 17.55 13.23 12.48
C GLU A 115 17.82 12.26 13.65
N THR A 116 17.92 10.96 13.37
CA THR A 116 18.16 9.93 14.41
C THR A 116 19.62 9.70 14.72
N ARG A 117 20.55 10.28 13.96
CA ARG A 117 22.02 10.08 14.07
C ARG A 117 22.44 8.60 14.11
N ARG A 118 21.68 7.72 13.49
CA ARG A 118 21.97 6.28 13.41
C ARG A 118 22.82 5.99 12.16
N ARG A 119 23.74 5.03 12.30
CA ARG A 119 24.48 4.50 11.15
C ARG A 119 23.58 3.53 10.39
N HIS A 120 23.71 3.54 9.07
CA HIS A 120 22.93 2.59 8.26
C HIS A 120 23.43 1.16 8.48
N PRO A 121 22.55 0.18 8.74
CA PRO A 121 22.95 -1.20 9.08
C PRO A 121 23.82 -1.87 8.02
N LEU A 122 23.55 -1.67 6.73
CA LEU A 122 24.28 -2.25 5.62
C LEU A 122 25.49 -1.42 5.14
N ALA A 123 25.75 -0.29 5.79
CA ALA A 123 26.88 0.57 5.46
C ALA A 123 27.48 1.24 6.72
N PRO A 124 27.97 0.48 7.71
CA PRO A 124 28.44 1.04 8.97
C PRO A 124 29.69 1.92 8.82
N ALA A 125 30.46 1.73 7.74
CA ALA A 125 31.69 2.46 7.41
C ALA A 125 31.53 3.37 6.17
N ALA A 126 30.34 3.38 5.51
CA ALA A 126 30.09 4.16 4.31
C ALA A 126 28.98 5.24 4.58
N SER A 127 28.61 5.99 3.56
CA SER A 127 27.57 7.00 3.67
C SER A 127 26.19 6.35 3.87
N PRO A 128 25.26 7.02 4.59
CA PRO A 128 23.88 6.53 4.68
C PRO A 128 23.22 6.34 3.31
N ALA A 129 23.54 7.17 2.33
CA ALA A 129 23.02 7.07 0.96
C ALA A 129 23.39 5.72 0.31
N GLU A 130 24.66 5.32 0.38
CA GLU A 130 25.10 4.02 -0.16
C GLU A 130 24.43 2.84 0.55
N GLY A 131 24.21 2.97 1.86
CA GLY A 131 23.49 1.95 2.64
C GLY A 131 22.05 1.80 2.20
N ILE A 132 21.34 2.91 2.00
CA ILE A 132 19.97 2.95 1.54
C ILE A 132 19.84 2.35 0.13
N ASP A 133 20.70 2.75 -0.80
CA ASP A 133 20.68 2.23 -2.18
C ASP A 133 20.92 0.72 -2.22
N ARG A 134 21.85 0.21 -1.43
CA ARG A 134 22.11 -1.22 -1.30
C ARG A 134 20.91 -1.96 -0.73
N GLU A 135 20.31 -1.43 0.33
CA GLU A 135 19.14 -2.03 0.97
C GLU A 135 17.93 -2.03 0.04
N GLN A 136 17.62 -0.92 -0.62
CA GLN A 136 16.53 -0.84 -1.59
C GLN A 136 16.74 -1.83 -2.77
N SER A 137 17.96 -1.94 -3.27
CA SER A 137 18.30 -2.89 -4.34
C SER A 137 18.11 -4.33 -3.88
N LEU A 138 18.54 -4.66 -2.66
CA LEU A 138 18.39 -5.98 -2.03
C LEU A 138 16.92 -6.34 -1.81
N LEU A 139 16.09 -5.37 -1.40
CA LEU A 139 14.69 -5.58 -1.08
C LEU A 139 13.75 -5.49 -2.29
N ARG A 140 14.25 -5.10 -3.47
CA ARG A 140 13.43 -4.94 -4.69
C ARG A 140 12.56 -6.16 -5.03
N PRO A 141 13.04 -7.43 -4.98
CA PRO A 141 12.20 -8.59 -5.27
C PRO A 141 11.09 -8.78 -4.23
N LEU A 142 11.35 -8.47 -2.95
CA LEU A 142 10.33 -8.54 -1.90
C LEU A 142 9.26 -7.47 -2.10
N ARG A 143 9.66 -6.27 -2.54
CA ARG A 143 8.73 -5.20 -2.92
C ARG A 143 7.79 -5.62 -4.06
N GLN A 144 8.29 -6.36 -5.04
CA GLN A 144 7.49 -6.88 -6.16
C GLN A 144 6.53 -8.00 -5.73
N ARG A 145 6.86 -8.72 -4.66
CA ARG A 145 6.04 -9.81 -4.11
C ARG A 145 5.04 -9.34 -3.06
N ALA A 146 5.12 -8.07 -2.65
CA ALA A 146 4.26 -7.52 -1.61
C ALA A 146 2.79 -7.58 -2.01
N ASP A 147 1.96 -8.04 -1.08
CA ASP A 147 0.50 -8.06 -1.20
C ASP A 147 -0.06 -6.68 -0.84
N VAL A 148 0.52 -6.03 0.17
CA VAL A 148 0.20 -4.65 0.58
C VAL A 148 1.48 -3.81 0.53
N LEU A 149 1.41 -2.64 -0.13
CA LEU A 149 2.52 -1.71 -0.20
C LEU A 149 2.06 -0.33 0.28
N ILE A 150 2.70 0.16 1.35
CA ILE A 150 2.44 1.49 1.91
C ILE A 150 3.66 2.38 1.65
N ASP A 151 3.50 3.44 0.84
CA ASP A 151 4.52 4.47 0.69
C ASP A 151 4.45 5.44 1.88
N THR A 152 5.47 5.38 2.73
CA THR A 152 5.55 6.18 3.95
C THR A 152 6.27 7.52 3.75
N SER A 153 6.64 7.89 2.53
CA SER A 153 7.44 9.09 2.24
C SER A 153 6.78 10.38 2.72
N GLY A 154 5.47 10.47 2.60
CA GLY A 154 4.68 11.61 3.04
C GLY A 154 3.94 11.42 4.35
N LEU A 155 3.97 10.24 4.95
CA LEU A 155 3.18 9.93 6.14
C LEU A 155 3.88 10.36 7.43
N ASN A 156 3.12 10.93 8.36
CA ASN A 156 3.49 10.99 9.76
C ASN A 156 3.10 9.68 10.47
N ILE A 157 3.42 9.56 11.76
CA ILE A 157 3.19 8.32 12.52
C ILE A 157 1.69 8.00 12.70
N HIS A 158 0.83 9.02 12.77
CA HIS A 158 -0.61 8.85 12.91
C HIS A 158 -1.25 8.42 11.59
N GLU A 159 -0.78 8.98 10.48
CA GLU A 159 -1.21 8.60 9.13
C GLU A 159 -0.78 7.17 8.81
N LEU A 160 0.48 6.79 9.16
CA LEU A 160 0.93 5.40 9.01
C LEU A 160 0.08 4.45 9.85
N ARG A 161 -0.29 4.84 11.09
CA ARG A 161 -1.18 4.07 11.93
C ARG A 161 -2.53 3.83 11.25
N ALA A 162 -3.15 4.89 10.77
CA ALA A 162 -4.44 4.81 10.09
C ALA A 162 -4.38 3.91 8.84
N GLU A 163 -3.30 4.01 8.05
CA GLU A 163 -3.08 3.14 6.89
C GLU A 163 -2.95 1.67 7.28
N VAL A 164 -2.14 1.35 8.30
CA VAL A 164 -1.97 -0.04 8.75
C VAL A 164 -3.26 -0.60 9.35
N GLU A 165 -3.95 0.17 10.20
CA GLU A 165 -5.25 -0.20 10.75
C GLU A 165 -6.29 -0.45 9.67
N HIS A 166 -6.31 0.40 8.65
CA HIS A 166 -7.21 0.24 7.49
C HIS A 166 -7.04 -1.11 6.79
N TRP A 167 -5.78 -1.56 6.61
CA TRP A 167 -5.46 -2.82 5.93
C TRP A 167 -5.67 -4.07 6.78
N PHE A 168 -5.43 -3.96 8.08
CA PHE A 168 -5.28 -5.13 8.94
C PHE A 168 -6.27 -5.20 10.11
N ALA A 169 -7.22 -4.25 10.21
CA ALA A 169 -8.27 -4.31 11.22
C ALA A 169 -9.10 -5.61 11.16
N PRO A 170 -9.59 -6.14 12.30
CA PRO A 170 -10.09 -7.53 12.41
C PRO A 170 -11.52 -7.74 11.88
N GLU A 171 -11.87 -7.25 10.71
CA GLU A 171 -13.13 -7.61 10.06
C GLU A 171 -12.91 -8.58 8.90
N GLY A 172 -12.86 -9.82 9.23
CA GLY A 172 -13.03 -11.11 8.60
C GLY A 172 -13.53 -11.24 7.16
N LYS A 173 -13.00 -10.44 6.21
CA LYS A 173 -13.09 -10.72 4.78
C LYS A 173 -11.84 -10.16 4.11
N HIS A 174 -11.14 -10.98 3.35
CA HIS A 174 -10.14 -10.50 2.39
C HIS A 174 -10.85 -9.65 1.33
N HIS A 175 -11.03 -8.38 1.64
CA HIS A 175 -11.52 -7.42 0.66
C HIS A 175 -10.32 -6.86 -0.09
N LEU A 176 -10.38 -6.88 -1.42
CA LEU A 176 -9.45 -6.12 -2.24
C LEU A 176 -9.59 -4.66 -1.85
N SER A 177 -8.53 -4.09 -1.27
CA SER A 177 -8.49 -2.67 -0.95
C SER A 177 -7.94 -1.88 -2.14
N ILE A 178 -8.53 -0.72 -2.39
CA ILE A 178 -8.16 0.11 -3.53
C ILE A 178 -7.62 1.43 -3.03
N SER A 179 -6.38 1.76 -3.40
CA SER A 179 -5.86 3.10 -3.18
C SER A 179 -6.01 3.94 -4.44
N VAL A 180 -6.66 5.09 -4.32
CA VAL A 180 -6.78 6.08 -5.38
C VAL A 180 -5.89 7.26 -5.06
N GLN A 181 -5.02 7.67 -6.00
CA GLN A 181 -4.13 8.80 -5.73
C GLN A 181 -4.06 9.80 -6.89
N SER A 182 -3.88 11.08 -6.55
CA SER A 182 -3.54 12.09 -7.53
C SER A 182 -2.05 12.46 -7.47
N PHE A 183 -1.46 12.76 -8.64
CA PHE A 183 -0.04 13.11 -8.73
C PHE A 183 0.29 14.14 -9.81
N SER A 184 1.48 14.72 -9.71
CA SER A 184 2.06 15.65 -10.69
C SER A 184 3.05 14.94 -11.59
N TYR A 185 2.85 15.03 -12.91
CA TYR A 185 3.86 14.58 -13.88
C TYR A 185 5.19 15.33 -13.78
N LYS A 186 5.19 16.59 -13.29
CA LYS A 186 6.43 17.34 -13.06
C LYS A 186 7.32 16.72 -11.98
N ARG A 187 6.72 15.96 -11.05
CA ARG A 187 7.42 15.26 -9.96
C ARG A 187 7.60 13.77 -10.22
N GLY A 188 7.26 13.32 -11.42
CA GLY A 188 7.36 11.92 -11.84
C GLY A 188 6.19 11.06 -11.38
N LEU A 189 6.16 9.83 -11.87
CA LEU A 189 5.14 8.84 -11.53
C LEU A 189 5.27 8.43 -10.06
N PRO A 190 4.16 8.16 -9.38
CA PRO A 190 4.21 7.51 -8.06
C PRO A 190 4.87 6.15 -8.17
N ARG A 191 5.54 5.73 -7.10
CA ARG A 191 6.05 4.37 -7.00
C ARG A 191 4.87 3.44 -6.71
N SER A 192 4.92 2.22 -7.24
CA SER A 192 3.94 1.17 -6.88
C SER A 192 2.49 1.52 -7.21
N VAL A 193 2.23 1.86 -8.46
CA VAL A 193 0.88 1.99 -9.00
C VAL A 193 0.63 0.91 -10.04
N ASP A 194 -0.55 0.29 -9.98
CA ASP A 194 -0.98 -0.72 -10.95
C ASP A 194 -1.58 -0.06 -12.20
N MET A 195 -2.32 1.03 -12.03
CA MET A 195 -2.95 1.76 -13.13
C MET A 195 -2.67 3.25 -13.04
N VAL A 196 -2.32 3.86 -14.17
CA VAL A 196 -2.03 5.31 -14.27
C VAL A 196 -2.85 5.92 -15.39
N PHE A 197 -3.58 6.98 -15.07
CA PHE A 197 -4.42 7.70 -16.02
C PHE A 197 -3.99 9.17 -16.14
N ASP A 198 -3.86 9.63 -17.40
CA ASP A 198 -3.47 11.00 -17.68
C ASP A 198 -4.70 11.91 -17.84
N CYS A 199 -4.82 12.90 -16.95
CA CYS A 199 -5.93 13.87 -16.93
C CYS A 199 -5.56 15.22 -17.59
N ARG A 200 -4.41 15.33 -18.29
CA ARG A 200 -3.96 16.61 -18.86
C ARG A 200 -4.83 17.12 -20.03
N PHE A 201 -5.58 16.24 -20.65
CA PHE A 201 -6.51 16.59 -21.73
C PHE A 201 -7.79 17.31 -21.25
N LEU A 202 -8.12 17.23 -19.96
CA LEU A 202 -9.26 17.93 -19.36
C LEU A 202 -9.01 19.43 -19.24
N ARG A 203 -10.10 20.21 -19.13
CA ARG A 203 -10.05 21.67 -18.94
C ARG A 203 -9.14 22.03 -17.78
N ASN A 204 -8.28 23.04 -18.00
CA ASN A 204 -7.27 23.41 -17.03
C ASN A 204 -7.69 24.64 -16.21
N PRO A 205 -8.04 24.49 -14.91
CA PRO A 205 -8.44 25.60 -14.05
C PRO A 205 -7.36 26.66 -13.85
N TYR A 206 -6.09 26.32 -14.11
CA TYR A 206 -4.96 27.26 -13.95
C TYR A 206 -5.10 28.54 -14.78
N TRP A 207 -5.86 28.50 -15.87
CA TRP A 207 -6.08 29.66 -16.76
C TRP A 207 -7.20 30.59 -16.28
N ASP A 208 -7.93 30.19 -15.25
CA ASP A 208 -8.95 31.01 -14.59
C ASP A 208 -8.37 31.56 -13.28
N ASP A 209 -8.23 32.89 -13.20
CA ASP A 209 -7.62 33.55 -12.05
C ASP A 209 -8.37 33.29 -10.75
N SER A 210 -9.70 33.06 -10.81
CA SER A 210 -10.53 32.76 -9.65
C SER A 210 -10.35 31.33 -9.12
N LEU A 211 -9.82 30.41 -9.95
CA LEU A 211 -9.65 28.99 -9.64
C LEU A 211 -8.19 28.60 -9.42
N ARG A 212 -7.26 29.42 -9.91
CA ARG A 212 -5.82 29.10 -9.91
C ARG A 212 -5.24 28.79 -8.53
N SER A 213 -5.68 29.50 -7.50
CA SER A 213 -5.22 29.33 -6.11
C SER A 213 -5.93 28.24 -5.33
N LEU A 214 -7.01 27.70 -5.86
CA LEU A 214 -7.78 26.60 -5.27
C LEU A 214 -7.21 25.25 -5.75
N ASN A 215 -7.69 24.17 -5.17
CA ASN A 215 -7.31 22.82 -5.59
C ASN A 215 -8.53 22.00 -6.03
N GLY A 216 -8.34 20.78 -6.50
CA GLY A 216 -9.40 19.95 -7.08
C GLY A 216 -10.42 19.39 -6.09
N THR A 217 -10.20 19.57 -4.78
CA THR A 217 -11.21 19.26 -3.74
C THR A 217 -12.21 20.42 -3.55
N ASP A 218 -11.86 21.64 -4.05
CA ASP A 218 -12.79 22.76 -4.00
C ASP A 218 -13.95 22.54 -5.00
N PRO A 219 -15.21 22.70 -4.56
CA PRO A 219 -16.38 22.46 -5.40
C PRO A 219 -16.40 23.28 -6.70
N LYS A 220 -15.83 24.50 -6.71
CA LYS A 220 -15.78 25.37 -7.91
C LYS A 220 -14.81 24.78 -8.95
N VAL A 221 -13.65 24.28 -8.49
CA VAL A 221 -12.65 23.62 -9.34
C VAL A 221 -13.21 22.31 -9.87
N ALA A 222 -13.82 21.51 -8.99
CA ALA A 222 -14.46 20.26 -9.37
C ALA A 222 -15.53 20.47 -10.43
N ALA A 223 -16.42 21.45 -10.25
CA ALA A 223 -17.45 21.80 -11.24
C ALA A 223 -16.86 22.25 -12.57
N TYR A 224 -15.78 23.06 -12.55
CA TYR A 224 -15.12 23.53 -13.76
C TYR A 224 -14.48 22.39 -14.56
N VAL A 225 -13.79 21.46 -13.88
CA VAL A 225 -13.14 20.30 -14.52
C VAL A 225 -14.19 19.32 -15.03
N SER A 226 -15.21 19.03 -14.24
CA SER A 226 -16.30 18.10 -14.60
C SER A 226 -17.19 18.62 -15.76
N ALA A 227 -17.19 19.94 -15.99
CA ALA A 227 -17.87 20.52 -17.15
C ALA A 227 -17.13 20.30 -18.49
N ASP A 228 -15.94 19.68 -18.49
CA ASP A 228 -15.31 19.22 -19.74
C ASP A 228 -16.16 18.11 -20.36
N PRO A 229 -16.56 18.20 -21.64
CA PRO A 229 -17.43 17.22 -22.28
C PRO A 229 -16.86 15.80 -22.31
N ARG A 230 -15.55 15.66 -22.11
CA ARG A 230 -14.86 14.37 -22.07
C ARG A 230 -14.78 13.77 -20.67
N PHE A 231 -15.07 14.56 -19.61
CA PHE A 231 -14.89 14.12 -18.22
C PHE A 231 -15.75 12.90 -17.90
N ALA A 232 -17.05 12.99 -18.13
CA ALA A 232 -17.99 11.91 -17.82
C ALA A 232 -17.64 10.62 -18.58
N ALA A 233 -17.44 10.72 -19.89
CA ALA A 233 -17.10 9.57 -20.72
C ALA A 233 -15.76 8.91 -20.28
N PHE A 234 -14.77 9.70 -19.91
CA PHE A 234 -13.50 9.17 -19.41
C PHE A 234 -13.66 8.50 -18.03
N ALA A 235 -14.39 9.13 -17.12
CA ALA A 235 -14.68 8.56 -15.81
C ALA A 235 -15.43 7.21 -15.93
N ASP A 236 -16.42 7.15 -16.80
CA ASP A 236 -17.21 5.93 -17.04
C ASP A 236 -16.34 4.80 -17.62
N GLN A 237 -15.49 5.08 -18.59
CA GLN A 237 -14.58 4.08 -19.17
C GLN A 237 -13.56 3.56 -18.15
N VAL A 238 -13.03 4.43 -17.27
CA VAL A 238 -12.13 3.99 -16.19
C VAL A 238 -12.88 3.10 -15.18
N MET A 239 -14.14 3.43 -14.87
CA MET A 239 -14.97 2.57 -14.02
C MET A 239 -15.29 1.21 -14.69
N GLU A 240 -15.58 1.18 -15.99
CA GLU A 240 -15.79 -0.07 -16.74
C GLU A 240 -14.53 -0.95 -16.75
N LEU A 241 -13.35 -0.34 -16.95
CA LEU A 241 -12.08 -1.05 -16.86
C LEU A 241 -11.86 -1.59 -15.44
N GLY A 242 -12.16 -0.81 -14.40
CA GLY A 242 -12.13 -1.21 -13.01
C GLY A 242 -13.05 -2.41 -12.74
N ALA A 243 -14.29 -2.37 -13.24
CA ALA A 243 -15.28 -3.45 -13.09
C ALA A 243 -14.79 -4.80 -13.68
N LEU A 244 -13.89 -4.77 -14.66
CA LEU A 244 -13.25 -5.96 -15.22
C LEU A 244 -12.02 -6.41 -14.38
N ILE A 245 -11.14 -5.48 -14.02
CA ILE A 245 -9.84 -5.80 -13.41
C ILE A 245 -9.97 -6.11 -11.92
N LEU A 246 -10.77 -5.37 -11.16
CA LEU A 246 -10.82 -5.49 -9.71
C LEU A 246 -11.30 -6.87 -9.25
N PRO A 247 -12.41 -7.43 -9.79
CA PRO A 247 -12.84 -8.78 -9.41
C PRO A 247 -11.82 -9.86 -9.83
N ALA A 248 -11.20 -9.72 -11.01
CA ALA A 248 -10.19 -10.65 -11.48
C ALA A 248 -8.96 -10.65 -10.56
N SER A 249 -8.50 -9.46 -10.15
CA SER A 249 -7.38 -9.33 -9.22
C SER A 249 -7.70 -9.88 -7.83
N GLN A 250 -8.92 -9.72 -7.36
CA GLN A 250 -9.38 -10.34 -6.11
C GLN A 250 -9.39 -11.87 -6.21
N GLN A 251 -9.82 -12.43 -7.35
CA GLN A 251 -9.78 -13.88 -7.60
C GLN A 251 -8.35 -14.42 -7.67
N GLU A 252 -7.39 -13.63 -8.15
CA GLU A 252 -5.96 -13.97 -8.13
C GLU A 252 -5.32 -13.85 -6.74
N GLY A 253 -6.07 -13.43 -5.72
CA GLY A 253 -5.59 -13.28 -4.34
C GLY A 253 -4.85 -11.97 -4.08
N LYS A 254 -4.96 -10.96 -4.96
CA LYS A 254 -4.45 -9.62 -4.65
C LYS A 254 -5.28 -9.01 -3.52
N SER A 255 -4.60 -8.49 -2.52
CA SER A 255 -5.22 -7.75 -1.40
C SER A 255 -5.28 -6.24 -1.67
N HIS A 256 -4.50 -5.73 -2.65
CA HIS A 256 -4.39 -4.31 -2.96
C HIS A 256 -4.24 -4.00 -4.45
N ILE A 257 -4.89 -2.90 -4.87
CA ILE A 257 -4.68 -2.24 -6.18
C ILE A 257 -4.54 -0.74 -5.97
N SER A 258 -3.53 -0.15 -6.63
CA SER A 258 -3.29 1.29 -6.64
C SER A 258 -3.62 1.90 -7.99
N ILE A 259 -4.50 2.91 -7.99
CA ILE A 259 -4.95 3.65 -9.17
C ILE A 259 -4.50 5.10 -9.05
N ALA A 260 -3.78 5.62 -10.04
CA ALA A 260 -3.24 6.97 -10.00
C ALA A 260 -3.74 7.83 -11.15
N PHE A 261 -4.18 9.05 -10.83
CA PHE A 261 -4.57 10.08 -11.79
C PHE A 261 -3.52 11.18 -11.82
N GLY A 262 -3.02 11.52 -13.03
CA GLY A 262 -1.95 12.48 -13.21
C GLY A 262 -2.39 13.74 -13.96
N CYS A 263 -1.94 14.91 -13.49
CA CYS A 263 -1.96 16.12 -14.29
C CYS A 263 -0.64 16.89 -14.18
N THR A 264 -0.48 18.02 -14.87
CA THR A 264 0.81 18.73 -14.91
C THR A 264 1.30 19.13 -13.52
N GLY A 265 0.44 19.72 -12.69
CA GLY A 265 0.78 20.21 -11.34
C GLY A 265 0.26 19.34 -10.20
N GLY A 266 -0.57 18.32 -10.47
CA GLY A 266 -1.10 17.41 -9.44
C GLY A 266 -2.11 18.04 -8.47
N GLN A 267 -2.63 19.25 -8.75
CA GLN A 267 -3.44 20.00 -7.79
C GLN A 267 -4.90 20.17 -8.19
N HIS A 268 -5.26 20.11 -9.45
CA HIS A 268 -6.62 20.39 -9.94
C HIS A 268 -7.25 19.16 -10.60
N ARG A 269 -6.99 18.94 -11.92
CA ARG A 269 -7.65 17.92 -12.76
C ARG A 269 -7.50 16.50 -12.22
N SER A 270 -6.29 16.14 -11.81
CA SER A 270 -6.00 14.83 -11.22
C SER A 270 -6.67 14.63 -9.86
N VAL A 271 -6.75 15.68 -9.05
CA VAL A 271 -7.43 15.64 -7.75
C VAL A 271 -8.93 15.44 -7.97
N THR A 272 -9.56 16.28 -8.81
CA THR A 272 -11.01 16.15 -9.12
C THR A 272 -11.35 14.75 -9.66
N MET A 273 -10.53 14.21 -10.58
CA MET A 273 -10.76 12.87 -11.13
C MET A 273 -10.57 11.77 -10.08
N ALA A 274 -9.55 11.89 -9.23
CA ALA A 274 -9.31 10.93 -8.15
C ALA A 274 -10.46 10.91 -7.13
N GLU A 275 -10.98 12.08 -6.75
CA GLU A 275 -12.14 12.20 -5.86
C GLU A 275 -13.40 11.57 -6.47
N ASP A 276 -13.72 11.88 -7.73
CA ASP A 276 -14.88 11.30 -8.44
C ASP A 276 -14.77 9.77 -8.52
N HIS A 277 -13.58 9.27 -8.88
CA HIS A 277 -13.35 7.84 -9.03
C HIS A 277 -13.42 7.10 -7.69
N ALA A 278 -12.81 7.64 -6.63
CA ALA A 278 -12.86 7.07 -5.29
C ALA A 278 -14.29 7.01 -4.75
N LEU A 279 -15.06 8.08 -4.96
CA LEU A 279 -16.47 8.14 -4.56
C LEU A 279 -17.30 7.06 -5.28
N ARG A 280 -17.13 6.91 -6.60
CA ARG A 280 -17.86 5.91 -7.40
C ARG A 280 -17.52 4.48 -6.99
N LEU A 281 -16.24 4.19 -6.72
CA LEU A 281 -15.81 2.88 -6.23
C LEU A 281 -16.39 2.58 -4.84
N ALA A 282 -16.37 3.55 -3.93
CA ALA A 282 -16.96 3.41 -2.60
C ALA A 282 -18.48 3.18 -2.67
N GLN A 283 -19.19 3.85 -3.58
CA GLN A 283 -20.63 3.61 -3.84
C GLN A 283 -20.91 2.19 -4.38
N GLN A 284 -19.96 1.56 -5.05
CA GLN A 284 -20.03 0.16 -5.47
C GLN A 284 -19.69 -0.84 -4.35
N GLY A 285 -19.35 -0.36 -3.15
CA GLY A 285 -19.04 -1.19 -1.99
C GLY A 285 -17.57 -1.61 -1.88
N TRP A 286 -16.67 -1.05 -2.71
CA TRP A 286 -15.25 -1.29 -2.59
C TRP A 286 -14.68 -0.54 -1.38
N GLN A 287 -13.68 -1.15 -0.74
CA GLN A 287 -12.89 -0.48 0.27
C GLN A 287 -11.86 0.42 -0.42
N VAL A 288 -12.01 1.74 -0.26
CA VAL A 288 -11.22 2.73 -1.00
C VAL A 288 -10.54 3.69 -0.04
N SER A 289 -9.24 3.90 -0.24
CA SER A 289 -8.47 5.00 0.34
C SER A 289 -8.13 6.03 -0.75
N ILE A 290 -8.09 7.32 -0.39
CA ILE A 290 -7.72 8.39 -1.32
C ILE A 290 -6.55 9.21 -0.78
N ARG A 291 -5.66 9.63 -1.68
CA ARG A 291 -4.49 10.45 -1.35
C ARG A 291 -4.15 11.44 -2.45
N HIS A 292 -3.76 12.65 -2.06
CA HIS A 292 -3.33 13.70 -2.99
C HIS A 292 -1.87 14.08 -2.72
N ARG A 293 -0.95 13.42 -3.43
CA ARG A 293 0.50 13.57 -3.22
C ARG A 293 0.99 15.01 -3.17
N GLU A 294 0.37 15.90 -3.94
CA GLU A 294 0.81 17.30 -4.05
C GLU A 294 0.11 18.23 -3.06
N LEU A 295 -1.02 17.84 -2.49
CA LEU A 295 -1.75 18.62 -1.47
C LEU A 295 -1.19 18.34 -0.08
N ASP A 296 -0.93 17.09 0.26
CA ASP A 296 -0.38 16.65 1.56
C ASP A 296 0.98 17.33 1.88
N GLY A 297 1.70 17.81 0.86
CA GLY A 297 2.94 18.55 1.01
C GLY A 297 2.80 20.08 1.18
N LEU A 298 1.62 20.65 0.89
CA LEU A 298 1.37 22.09 1.00
C LEU A 298 0.95 22.49 2.42
N ASP A 299 0.12 21.68 3.08
CA ASP A 299 -0.31 21.90 4.46
C ASP A 299 0.87 21.90 5.47
N ARG A 300 1.97 21.25 5.11
CA ARG A 300 3.21 21.23 5.92
C ARG A 300 4.07 22.49 5.80
N LYS A 301 3.85 23.34 4.81
CA LYS A 301 4.62 24.60 4.64
C LYS A 301 3.99 25.78 5.38
N GLU A 302 2.70 25.72 5.69
CA GLU A 302 2.00 26.80 6.38
C GLU A 302 2.07 26.70 7.92
N THR A 303 2.53 25.56 8.47
CA THR A 303 2.66 25.34 9.92
C THR A 303 4.07 25.49 10.46
N LYS A 304 4.95 26.26 9.82
CA LYS A 304 6.22 26.70 10.45
C LYS A 304 6.08 28.14 10.90
N PRO A 305 6.12 28.38 12.24
CA PRO A 305 6.25 29.72 12.80
C PRO A 305 7.62 30.31 12.47
#